data_01a9af1cc83baf5c3bc6d2d362599334
#
_entry.id   01a9af1cc83baf5c3bc6d2d362599334
#
_cell.length_a   1.000
_cell.length_b   1.000
_cell.length_c   1.000
_cell.angle_alpha   90.00
_cell.angle_beta   90.00
_cell.angle_gamma   90.00
#
_symmetry.space_group_name_H-M   'P 1'
#
loop_
_entity.id
_entity.type
_entity.pdbx_description
1 polymer ?
#
loop_
_entity_poly.entity_id
_entity_poly.type
_entity_poly.pdbx_seq_one_letter_code
_entity_poly.pdbx_strand_id
1 'polypeptide(L)'
;MKKNKKNYDIQDRLLFNLFLDSAARISAIYSLKISQLNLDENLFENVREKEGYIVSIIFFNETKELIKEWLKIRETNKITNEFFFVTYYDGTYKQMTKETIRNRIKKIGKIINIDDFYPHSIRKTIINIISNIGNITDGAILANHKNSKVTSEHYIKHQKQNDIKNRLIDLRAKAGL
;
A
#
# COMPACT_ATOMS: atom_id res chain seq x y z
N MET A 1 -7.06 30.99 -20.78
CA MET A 1 -7.06 30.66 -19.33
C MET A 1 -6.94 29.16 -19.16
N LYS A 2 -5.75 28.65 -18.80
CA LYS A 2 -5.56 27.21 -18.52
C LYS A 2 -6.12 26.93 -17.13
N LYS A 3 -7.22 26.16 -17.05
CA LYS A 3 -7.78 25.68 -15.80
C LYS A 3 -6.70 24.83 -15.10
N ASN A 4 -6.24 25.29 -13.93
CA ASN A 4 -5.46 24.50 -12.99
C ASN A 4 -6.36 23.34 -12.49
N LYS A 5 -6.43 22.25 -13.24
CA LYS A 5 -6.86 20.99 -12.68
C LYS A 5 -5.80 20.59 -11.68
N LYS A 6 -6.08 20.68 -10.40
CA LYS A 6 -5.33 19.98 -9.35
C LYS A 6 -5.53 18.48 -9.61
N ASN A 7 -4.72 17.92 -10.50
CA ASN A 7 -4.82 16.52 -10.88
C ASN A 7 -4.29 15.69 -9.72
N TYR A 8 -5.20 15.16 -8.91
CA TYR A 8 -4.96 13.89 -8.24
C TYR A 8 -4.96 12.83 -9.33
N ASP A 9 -3.78 12.37 -9.64
CA ASP A 9 -3.56 11.19 -10.44
C ASP A 9 -4.11 9.98 -9.66
N ILE A 10 -4.67 9.02 -10.38
CA ILE A 10 -5.12 7.74 -9.79
C ILE A 10 -4.02 7.08 -8.94
N GLN A 11 -2.76 7.23 -9.33
CA GLN A 11 -1.63 6.70 -8.56
C GLN A 11 -1.43 7.43 -7.23
N ASP A 12 -1.78 8.72 -7.09
CA ASP A 12 -1.75 9.43 -5.81
C ASP A 12 -2.76 8.80 -4.83
N ARG A 13 -3.98 8.51 -5.30
CA ARG A 13 -5.03 7.84 -4.53
C ARG A 13 -4.62 6.43 -4.14
N LEU A 14 -4.10 5.66 -5.09
CA LEU A 14 -3.61 4.30 -4.84
C LEU A 14 -2.46 4.26 -3.83
N LEU A 15 -1.49 5.16 -3.95
CA LEU A 15 -0.38 5.25 -2.99
C LEU A 15 -0.92 5.51 -1.58
N PHE A 16 -1.81 6.49 -1.44
CA PHE A 16 -2.39 6.83 -0.16
C PHE A 16 -3.17 5.66 0.44
N ASN A 17 -4.09 5.07 -0.33
CA ASN A 17 -4.92 3.97 0.15
C ASN A 17 -4.10 2.72 0.49
N LEU A 18 -3.11 2.35 -0.32
CA LEU A 18 -2.24 1.22 -0.01
C LEU A 18 -1.45 1.43 1.27
N PHE A 19 -0.97 2.65 1.55
CA PHE A 19 -0.32 2.94 2.84
C PHE A 19 -1.30 2.87 4.00
N LEU A 20 -2.54 3.34 3.83
CA LEU A 20 -3.59 3.23 4.85
C LEU A 20 -3.99 1.77 5.11
N ASP A 21 -4.20 1.00 4.04
CA ASP A 21 -4.71 -0.36 4.14
C ASP A 21 -3.72 -1.32 4.77
N SER A 22 -2.45 -1.21 4.39
CA SER A 22 -1.43 -2.20 4.74
C SER A 22 -0.42 -1.72 5.78
N ALA A 23 -0.39 -0.43 6.09
CA ALA A 23 0.70 0.19 6.85
C ALA A 23 2.10 -0.20 6.33
N ALA A 24 2.25 -0.48 5.04
CA ALA A 24 3.47 -1.00 4.43
C ALA A 24 4.65 -0.03 4.53
N ARG A 25 5.86 -0.56 4.47
CA ARG A 25 7.05 0.27 4.27
C ARG A 25 7.12 0.78 2.84
N ILE A 26 7.68 1.97 2.64
CA ILE A 26 7.86 2.53 1.30
C ILE A 26 8.64 1.60 0.36
N SER A 27 9.55 0.79 0.89
CA SER A 27 10.30 -0.19 0.09
C SER A 27 9.41 -1.27 -0.50
N ALA A 28 8.39 -1.72 0.24
CA ALA A 28 7.42 -2.69 -0.25
C ALA A 28 6.54 -2.07 -1.35
N ILE A 29 5.96 -0.89 -1.10
CA ILE A 29 5.13 -0.19 -2.10
C ILE A 29 5.94 0.13 -3.38
N TYR A 30 7.21 0.54 -3.24
CA TYR A 30 8.12 0.78 -4.35
C TYR A 30 8.35 -0.48 -5.20
N SER A 31 8.45 -1.66 -4.58
CA SER A 31 8.78 -2.91 -5.26
C SER A 31 7.58 -3.66 -5.86
N LEU A 32 6.35 -3.15 -5.72
CA LEU A 32 5.16 -3.80 -6.23
C LEU A 32 5.22 -4.03 -7.74
N LYS A 33 4.90 -5.25 -8.15
CA LYS A 33 4.81 -5.65 -9.57
C LYS A 33 3.39 -6.09 -9.92
N ILE A 34 3.03 -5.95 -11.18
CA ILE A 34 1.72 -6.41 -11.70
C ILE A 34 1.56 -7.92 -11.48
N SER A 35 2.63 -8.71 -11.67
CA SER A 35 2.60 -10.16 -11.49
C SER A 35 2.36 -10.63 -10.06
N GLN A 36 2.47 -9.74 -9.07
CA GLN A 36 2.23 -10.04 -7.66
C GLN A 36 0.79 -9.78 -7.22
N LEU A 37 0.00 -9.15 -8.09
CA LEU A 37 -1.37 -8.75 -7.77
C LEU A 37 -2.32 -9.94 -7.83
N ASN A 38 -2.99 -10.21 -6.72
CA ASN A 38 -4.07 -11.17 -6.58
C ASN A 38 -5.35 -10.41 -6.20
N LEU A 39 -6.22 -10.18 -7.19
CA LEU A 39 -7.47 -9.44 -6.98
C LEU A 39 -8.52 -10.25 -6.21
N ASP A 40 -8.49 -11.57 -6.30
CA ASP A 40 -9.46 -12.41 -5.62
C ASP A 40 -9.20 -12.41 -4.11
N GLU A 41 -7.95 -12.49 -3.73
CA GLU A 41 -7.52 -12.44 -2.33
C GLU A 41 -7.30 -11.01 -1.80
N ASN A 42 -7.43 -9.97 -2.63
CA ASN A 42 -7.19 -8.57 -2.30
C ASN A 42 -5.81 -8.32 -1.68
N LEU A 43 -4.77 -8.78 -2.33
CA LEU A 43 -3.40 -8.56 -1.87
C LEU A 43 -2.38 -8.59 -3.03
N PHE A 44 -1.19 -8.06 -2.76
CA PHE A 44 0.02 -8.36 -3.54
C PHE A 44 0.83 -9.40 -2.80
N GLU A 45 1.17 -10.48 -3.48
CA GLU A 45 1.91 -11.61 -2.93
C GLU A 45 3.42 -11.48 -3.16
N ASN A 46 4.19 -12.11 -2.28
CA ASN A 46 5.64 -12.23 -2.44
C ASN A 46 6.37 -10.91 -2.65
N VAL A 47 5.91 -9.86 -1.98
CA VAL A 47 6.52 -8.52 -2.06
C VAL A 47 7.79 -8.49 -1.23
N ARG A 48 8.91 -8.10 -1.86
CA ARG A 48 10.19 -8.00 -1.16
C ARG A 48 10.31 -6.67 -0.41
N GLU A 49 10.50 -6.74 0.89
CA GLU A 49 10.86 -5.61 1.75
C GLU A 49 12.38 -5.42 1.88
N LYS A 50 12.74 -4.40 2.67
CA LYS A 50 14.13 -4.18 3.10
C LYS A 50 14.70 -5.46 3.75
N GLU A 51 15.97 -5.75 3.53
CA GLU A 51 16.69 -6.93 4.08
C GLU A 51 16.19 -8.28 3.55
N GLY A 52 15.47 -8.28 2.41
CA GLY A 52 15.04 -9.51 1.74
C GLY A 52 13.80 -10.19 2.32
N TYR A 53 13.12 -9.60 3.28
CA TYR A 53 11.87 -10.15 3.79
C TYR A 53 10.79 -10.17 2.71
N ILE A 54 10.02 -11.26 2.71
CA ILE A 54 8.86 -11.43 1.83
C ILE A 54 7.60 -11.19 2.66
N VAL A 55 6.75 -10.30 2.17
CA VAL A 55 5.49 -9.90 2.82
C VAL A 55 4.34 -9.91 1.81
N SER A 56 3.11 -9.97 2.30
CA SER A 56 1.92 -9.69 1.52
C SER A 56 1.43 -8.27 1.82
N ILE A 57 1.04 -7.53 0.80
CA ILE A 57 0.47 -6.19 0.94
C ILE A 57 -1.03 -6.30 0.70
N ILE A 58 -1.80 -6.28 1.79
CA ILE A 58 -3.26 -6.37 1.75
C ILE A 58 -3.87 -5.04 1.35
N PHE A 59 -5.04 -5.10 0.72
CA PHE A 59 -5.87 -3.94 0.43
C PHE A 59 -7.35 -4.28 0.56
N PHE A 60 -8.19 -3.24 0.70
CA PHE A 60 -9.63 -3.39 0.87
C PHE A 60 -10.40 -2.99 -0.39
N ASN A 61 -11.73 -3.14 -0.35
CA ASN A 61 -12.57 -3.04 -1.53
C ASN A 61 -12.45 -1.68 -2.26
N GLU A 62 -12.32 -0.57 -1.53
CA GLU A 62 -12.14 0.74 -2.15
C GLU A 62 -10.84 0.80 -2.97
N THR A 63 -9.74 0.32 -2.39
CA THR A 63 -8.46 0.22 -3.08
C THR A 63 -8.51 -0.75 -4.25
N LYS A 64 -9.26 -1.86 -4.14
CA LYS A 64 -9.49 -2.80 -5.24
C LYS A 64 -10.09 -2.12 -6.46
N GLU A 65 -11.11 -1.28 -6.27
CA GLU A 65 -11.74 -0.57 -7.40
C GLU A 65 -10.77 0.43 -8.04
N LEU A 66 -9.96 1.14 -7.24
CA LEU A 66 -8.90 2.00 -7.76
C LEU A 66 -7.83 1.21 -8.53
N ILE A 67 -7.47 0.00 -8.07
CA ILE A 67 -6.55 -0.88 -8.78
C ILE A 67 -7.13 -1.28 -10.14
N LYS A 68 -8.40 -1.68 -10.21
CA LYS A 68 -9.06 -2.01 -11.48
C LYS A 68 -9.07 -0.82 -12.45
N GLU A 69 -9.36 0.39 -11.95
CA GLU A 69 -9.31 1.62 -12.75
C GLU A 69 -7.88 1.86 -13.28
N TRP A 70 -6.88 1.70 -12.42
CA TRP A 70 -5.47 1.86 -12.82
C TRP A 70 -5.04 0.84 -13.87
N LEU A 71 -5.46 -0.42 -13.76
CA LEU A 71 -5.16 -1.45 -14.75
C LEU A 71 -5.76 -1.10 -16.12
N LYS A 72 -7.00 -0.58 -16.19
CA LYS A 72 -7.60 -0.08 -17.43
C LYS A 72 -6.80 1.07 -18.04
N ILE A 73 -6.33 2.00 -17.23
CA ILE A 73 -5.48 3.12 -17.68
C ILE A 73 -4.16 2.59 -18.21
N ARG A 74 -3.56 1.59 -17.58
CA ARG A 74 -2.32 0.95 -18.04
C ARG A 74 -2.53 0.30 -19.41
N GLU A 75 -3.62 -0.43 -19.60
CA GLU A 75 -3.98 -1.06 -20.86
C GLU A 75 -4.18 -0.02 -21.98
N THR A 76 -5.01 0.99 -21.72
CA THR A 76 -5.29 2.08 -22.68
C THR A 76 -4.03 2.82 -23.11
N ASN A 77 -3.10 3.07 -22.20
CA ASN A 77 -1.85 3.77 -22.47
C ASN A 77 -0.69 2.83 -22.85
N LYS A 78 -0.96 1.53 -23.04
CA LYS A 78 0.02 0.50 -23.41
C LYS A 78 1.24 0.48 -22.46
N ILE A 79 1.00 0.60 -21.14
CA ILE A 79 2.06 0.59 -20.14
C ILE A 79 2.49 -0.85 -19.87
N THR A 80 3.57 -1.29 -20.48
CA THR A 80 4.10 -2.66 -20.38
C THR A 80 5.11 -2.86 -19.26
N ASN A 81 5.48 -1.78 -18.55
CA ASN A 81 6.41 -1.86 -17.43
C ASN A 81 5.90 -2.83 -16.34
N GLU A 82 6.77 -3.70 -15.81
CA GLU A 82 6.39 -4.72 -14.82
C GLU A 82 5.99 -4.13 -13.45
N PHE A 83 6.52 -2.96 -13.10
CA PHE A 83 6.22 -2.33 -11.82
C PHE A 83 4.82 -1.73 -11.78
N PHE A 84 4.19 -1.84 -10.62
CA PHE A 84 2.82 -1.37 -10.43
C PHE A 84 2.73 0.16 -10.52
N PHE A 85 3.65 0.88 -9.87
CA PHE A 85 3.75 2.34 -9.92
C PHE A 85 4.80 2.78 -10.93
N VAL A 86 4.39 3.65 -11.84
CA VAL A 86 5.25 4.13 -12.93
C VAL A 86 5.20 5.65 -13.09
N THR A 87 6.25 6.20 -13.64
CA THR A 87 6.35 7.60 -14.03
C THR A 87 6.66 7.67 -15.52
N TYR A 88 5.94 8.50 -16.26
CA TYR A 88 6.29 8.79 -17.64
C TYR A 88 7.44 9.79 -17.67
N TYR A 89 8.54 9.41 -18.29
CA TYR A 89 9.73 10.23 -18.41
C TYR A 89 10.46 9.88 -19.70
N ASP A 90 10.81 10.93 -20.46
CA ASP A 90 11.57 10.80 -21.71
C ASP A 90 10.98 9.76 -22.68
N GLY A 91 9.68 9.91 -22.98
CA GLY A 91 8.97 9.06 -23.91
C GLY A 91 8.64 7.64 -23.43
N THR A 92 9.04 7.26 -22.19
CA THR A 92 8.86 5.89 -21.69
C THR A 92 8.28 5.88 -20.27
N TYR A 93 7.63 4.75 -19.92
CA TYR A 93 7.19 4.49 -18.54
C TYR A 93 8.30 3.76 -17.78
N LYS A 94 8.80 4.41 -16.71
CA LYS A 94 9.83 3.88 -15.81
C LYS A 94 9.23 3.62 -14.44
N GLN A 95 9.84 2.73 -13.65
CA GLN A 95 9.45 2.53 -12.25
C GLN A 95 9.47 3.87 -11.51
N MET A 96 8.40 4.15 -10.75
CA MET A 96 8.34 5.35 -9.89
C MET A 96 9.39 5.24 -8.78
N THR A 97 10.20 6.27 -8.58
CA THR A 97 11.24 6.26 -7.55
C THR A 97 10.65 6.41 -6.14
N LYS A 98 11.36 5.94 -5.11
CA LYS A 98 10.97 6.15 -3.70
C LYS A 98 10.82 7.63 -3.37
N GLU A 99 11.65 8.48 -3.96
CA GLU A 99 11.58 9.94 -3.77
C GLU A 99 10.30 10.51 -4.40
N THR A 100 9.94 10.08 -5.59
CA THR A 100 8.67 10.44 -6.22
C THR A 100 7.47 10.02 -5.36
N ILE A 101 7.49 8.80 -4.80
CA ILE A 101 6.45 8.32 -3.89
C ILE A 101 6.35 9.23 -2.66
N ARG A 102 7.47 9.56 -2.01
CA ARG A 102 7.48 10.49 -0.86
C ARG A 102 6.88 11.84 -1.20
N ASN A 103 7.29 12.41 -2.33
CA ASN A 103 6.83 13.73 -2.77
C ASN A 103 5.34 13.74 -3.10
N ARG A 104 4.80 12.65 -3.67
CA ARG A 104 3.35 12.48 -3.91
C ARG A 104 2.58 12.42 -2.60
N ILE A 105 3.01 11.64 -1.62
CA ILE A 105 2.39 11.59 -0.29
C ILE A 105 2.48 12.95 0.43
N LYS A 106 3.65 13.60 0.39
CA LYS A 106 3.82 14.94 0.97
C LYS A 106 2.89 15.98 0.33
N LYS A 107 2.65 15.89 -0.98
CA LYS A 107 1.68 16.73 -1.70
C LYS A 107 0.26 16.52 -1.17
N ILE A 108 -0.14 15.29 -0.86
CA ILE A 108 -1.44 14.99 -0.25
C ILE A 108 -1.54 15.68 1.11
N GLY A 109 -0.51 15.54 1.96
CA GLY A 109 -0.45 16.21 3.25
C GLY A 109 -0.67 17.72 3.17
N LYS A 110 -0.04 18.40 2.22
CA LYS A 110 -0.23 19.83 1.99
C LYS A 110 -1.66 20.22 1.65
N ILE A 111 -2.41 19.34 0.98
CA ILE A 111 -3.80 19.62 0.60
C ILE A 111 -4.74 19.49 1.79
N ILE A 112 -4.45 18.58 2.70
CA ILE A 112 -5.22 18.38 3.94
C ILE A 112 -4.66 19.18 5.13
N ASN A 113 -3.68 20.07 4.87
CA ASN A 113 -3.02 20.93 5.87
C ASN A 113 -2.33 20.14 7.00
N ILE A 114 -1.66 19.04 6.65
CA ILE A 114 -0.81 18.26 7.57
C ILE A 114 0.64 18.35 7.08
N ASP A 115 1.51 19.04 7.81
CA ASP A 115 2.90 19.30 7.41
C ASP A 115 3.76 18.04 7.43
N ASP A 116 3.65 17.22 8.46
CA ASP A 116 4.46 16.00 8.65
C ASP A 116 3.81 14.75 8.03
N PHE A 117 3.22 14.92 6.84
CA PHE A 117 2.55 13.83 6.14
C PHE A 117 3.50 13.12 5.16
N TYR A 118 3.96 11.94 5.55
CA TYR A 118 4.87 11.11 4.77
C TYR A 118 4.63 9.61 5.04
N PRO A 119 5.14 8.69 4.22
CA PRO A 119 4.82 7.26 4.33
C PRO A 119 5.03 6.67 5.73
N HIS A 120 6.08 7.08 6.44
CA HIS A 120 6.35 6.57 7.79
C HIS A 120 5.37 7.12 8.83
N SER A 121 4.92 8.38 8.71
CA SER A 121 3.91 8.94 9.64
C SER A 121 2.57 8.23 9.46
N ILE A 122 2.12 7.98 8.20
CA ILE A 122 0.92 7.20 7.93
C ILE A 122 1.02 5.82 8.58
N ARG A 123 2.11 5.09 8.31
CA ARG A 123 2.36 3.77 8.91
C ARG A 123 2.28 3.80 10.44
N LYS A 124 2.98 4.74 11.08
CA LYS A 124 2.98 4.90 12.54
C LYS A 124 1.57 5.13 13.08
N THR A 125 0.81 6.00 12.43
CA THR A 125 -0.57 6.32 12.82
C THR A 125 -1.47 5.09 12.74
N ILE A 126 -1.45 4.35 11.62
CA ILE A 126 -2.28 3.16 11.44
C ILE A 126 -1.91 2.06 12.44
N ILE A 127 -0.62 1.80 12.65
CA ILE A 127 -0.16 0.82 13.64
C ILE A 127 -0.67 1.21 15.05
N ASN A 128 -0.56 2.48 15.42
CA ASN A 128 -1.05 2.95 16.73
C ASN A 128 -2.56 2.79 16.87
N ILE A 129 -3.35 3.17 15.84
CA ILE A 129 -4.81 3.02 15.85
C ILE A 129 -5.18 1.53 16.05
N ILE A 130 -4.61 0.64 15.25
CA ILE A 130 -4.89 -0.80 15.33
C ILE A 130 -4.44 -1.38 16.69
N SER A 131 -3.29 -0.95 17.22
CA SER A 131 -2.82 -1.37 18.55
C SER A 131 -3.73 -0.90 19.69
N ASN A 132 -4.32 0.29 19.57
CA ASN A 132 -5.19 0.85 20.58
C ASN A 132 -6.59 0.24 20.59
N ILE A 133 -7.13 -0.09 19.41
CA ILE A 133 -8.48 -0.66 19.26
C ILE A 133 -8.46 -2.19 19.47
N GLY A 134 -7.43 -2.84 18.99
CA GLY A 134 -7.17 -4.27 19.17
C GLY A 134 -6.23 -4.50 20.35
N ASN A 135 -5.01 -4.88 20.03
CA ASN A 135 -3.92 -5.00 21.00
C ASN A 135 -2.56 -4.79 20.32
N ILE A 136 -1.49 -4.73 21.10
CA ILE A 136 -0.12 -4.52 20.58
C ILE A 136 0.28 -5.59 19.56
N THR A 137 -0.20 -6.82 19.70
CA THR A 137 0.07 -7.91 18.77
C THR A 137 -0.56 -7.66 17.40
N ASP A 138 -1.79 -7.12 17.34
CA ASP A 138 -2.45 -6.77 16.08
C ASP A 138 -1.67 -5.69 15.31
N GLY A 139 -1.21 -4.66 16.03
CA GLY A 139 -0.34 -3.63 15.44
C GLY A 139 1.01 -4.19 14.98
N ALA A 140 1.61 -5.12 15.73
CA ALA A 140 2.87 -5.77 15.36
C ALA A 140 2.72 -6.67 14.13
N ILE A 141 1.60 -7.38 14.01
CA ILE A 141 1.26 -8.20 12.84
C ILE A 141 1.14 -7.31 11.60
N LEU A 142 0.37 -6.23 11.68
CA LEU A 142 0.23 -5.27 10.58
C LEU A 142 1.56 -4.62 10.21
N ALA A 143 2.40 -4.37 11.21
CA ALA A 143 3.71 -3.79 11.02
C ALA A 143 4.75 -4.75 10.42
N ASN A 144 4.47 -6.05 10.33
CA ASN A 144 5.46 -7.07 9.98
C ASN A 144 6.75 -6.90 10.83
N HIS A 145 6.61 -6.70 12.16
CA HIS A 145 7.76 -6.52 13.04
C HIS A 145 8.47 -7.85 13.32
N LYS A 146 9.81 -7.83 13.29
CA LYS A 146 10.69 -9.00 13.46
C LYS A 146 10.56 -9.78 14.78
N ASN A 147 9.99 -9.21 15.82
CA ASN A 147 10.01 -9.78 17.17
C ASN A 147 8.90 -10.78 17.49
N SER A 148 8.02 -11.12 16.56
CA SER A 148 7.43 -12.44 16.64
C SER A 148 8.49 -13.42 16.14
N LYS A 149 9.08 -14.21 17.03
CA LYS A 149 9.73 -15.47 16.69
C LYS A 149 8.70 -16.38 16.01
N VAL A 150 8.31 -16.02 14.81
CA VAL A 150 7.48 -16.88 13.99
C VAL A 150 8.44 -17.53 13.04
N THR A 151 8.86 -18.66 13.50
CA THR A 151 9.29 -19.75 12.67
C THR A 151 8.59 -19.67 11.33
N SER A 152 9.37 -19.41 10.31
CA SER A 152 8.99 -19.48 8.91
C SER A 152 8.69 -20.93 8.55
N GLU A 153 7.57 -21.45 8.94
CA GLU A 153 7.10 -22.74 8.45
C GLU A 153 5.92 -22.52 7.51
N HIS A 154 6.14 -22.98 6.31
CA HIS A 154 5.35 -22.83 5.10
C HIS A 154 3.86 -23.26 5.19
N TYR A 155 3.37 -23.72 6.33
CA TYR A 155 2.05 -24.34 6.46
C TYR A 155 0.92 -23.48 7.03
N ILE A 156 1.22 -22.25 7.47
CA ILE A 156 0.23 -21.39 8.14
C ILE A 156 -0.29 -20.28 7.21
N LYS A 157 0.12 -20.27 5.94
CA LYS A 157 0.02 -19.08 5.08
C LYS A 157 -1.41 -18.65 4.72
N HIS A 158 -2.30 -19.53 4.33
CA HIS A 158 -3.62 -19.11 3.83
C HIS A 158 -4.66 -18.88 4.93
N GLN A 159 -4.75 -19.75 5.91
CA GLN A 159 -5.74 -19.64 6.97
C GLN A 159 -5.46 -18.44 7.88
N LYS A 160 -4.21 -18.24 8.29
CA LYS A 160 -3.82 -17.05 9.08
C LYS A 160 -3.93 -15.73 8.33
N GLN A 161 -3.73 -15.69 7.01
CA GLN A 161 -3.88 -14.44 6.25
C GLN A 161 -5.34 -14.00 6.18
N ASN A 162 -6.27 -14.93 6.01
CA ASN A 162 -7.70 -14.63 6.02
C ASN A 162 -8.18 -14.21 7.42
N ASP A 163 -7.70 -14.85 8.48
CA ASP A 163 -8.02 -14.47 9.86
C ASP A 163 -7.48 -13.08 10.21
N ILE A 164 -6.23 -12.79 9.83
CA ILE A 164 -5.63 -11.48 10.01
C ILE A 164 -6.39 -10.42 9.21
N LYS A 165 -6.72 -10.71 7.96
CA LYS A 165 -7.48 -9.79 7.09
C LYS A 165 -8.86 -9.48 7.68
N ASN A 166 -9.61 -10.50 8.11
CA ASN A 166 -10.93 -10.33 8.71
C ASN A 166 -10.84 -9.52 10.02
N ARG A 167 -9.85 -9.80 10.86
CA ARG A 167 -9.62 -9.04 12.08
C ARG A 167 -9.25 -7.58 11.79
N LEU A 168 -8.43 -7.30 10.77
CA LEU A 168 -8.10 -5.94 10.37
C LEU A 168 -9.30 -5.18 9.80
N ILE A 169 -10.18 -5.85 9.05
CA ILE A 169 -11.44 -5.26 8.58
C ILE A 169 -12.30 -4.83 9.77
N ASP A 170 -12.46 -5.70 10.78
CA ASP A 170 -13.24 -5.39 11.98
C ASP A 170 -12.63 -4.22 12.78
N LEU A 171 -11.32 -4.23 12.97
CA LEU A 171 -10.62 -3.16 13.67
C LEU A 171 -10.67 -1.82 12.92
N ARG A 172 -10.59 -1.84 11.59
CA ARG A 172 -10.75 -0.62 10.77
C ARG A 172 -12.16 -0.06 10.86
N ALA A 173 -13.18 -0.92 10.77
CA ALA A 173 -14.57 -0.50 10.95
C ALA A 173 -14.80 0.16 12.32
N LYS A 174 -14.20 -0.39 13.39
CA LYS A 174 -14.23 0.22 14.73
C LYS A 174 -13.49 1.55 14.83
N ALA A 175 -12.47 1.74 13.99
CA ALA A 175 -11.70 2.98 13.90
C ALA A 175 -12.37 4.07 13.04
N GLY A 176 -13.43 3.73 12.30
CA GLY A 176 -14.03 4.63 11.31
C GLY A 176 -13.16 4.84 10.06
N LEU A 177 -12.35 3.82 9.69
CA LEU A 177 -11.42 3.83 8.55
C LEU A 177 -11.95 2.97 7.40
#